data_5eab7caaa8f2758f8e996fe712be9205
#
_entry.id   5eab7caaa8f2758f8e996fe712be9205
#
_cell.length_a   1.000
_cell.length_b   1.000
_cell.length_c   1.000
_cell.angle_alpha   90.00
_cell.angle_beta   90.00
_cell.angle_gamma   90.00
#
_symmetry.space_group_name_H-M   'P 1'
#
loop_
_entity.id
_entity.type
_entity.pdbx_description
1 polymer ?
#
loop_
_entity_poly.entity_id
_entity_poly.type
_entity_poly.pdbx_seq_one_letter_code
_entity_poly.pdbx_strand_id
1 'polypeptide(L)'
;MYKKIVVAIDGSDHSFLAAEHAIQLAKLQPGTHVEGIQVLDYEKTKADVLHSTDPIQLQSKRDEKLQRFRDAFEAASIHYKLIMKHGEPVPMILEHARDTRADLIIMGSRGLNPLQEIVLGSVSSRVAKRAKCSVMIVKYLP
;
A
#
# COMPACT_ATOMS: atom_id res chain seq x y z
N MET A 1 -17.75 11.34 2.31
CA MET A 1 -16.96 11.15 3.55
C MET A 1 -15.49 10.90 3.26
N TYR A 2 -15.15 9.90 2.47
CA TYR A 2 -13.76 9.62 2.15
C TYR A 2 -13.37 10.24 0.81
N LYS A 3 -12.91 11.49 0.84
CA LYS A 3 -12.50 12.20 -0.38
C LYS A 3 -11.08 11.85 -0.81
N LYS A 4 -10.21 11.59 0.15
CA LYS A 4 -8.82 11.21 -0.10
C LYS A 4 -8.51 9.93 0.64
N ILE A 5 -8.17 8.88 -0.12
CA ILE A 5 -7.83 7.57 0.43
C ILE A 5 -6.37 7.27 0.10
N VAL A 6 -5.60 6.88 1.10
CA VAL A 6 -4.23 6.40 0.93
C VAL A 6 -4.24 4.88 1.12
N VAL A 7 -3.68 4.15 0.16
CA VAL A 7 -3.54 2.69 0.23
C VAL A 7 -2.07 2.34 0.29
N ALA A 8 -1.68 1.58 1.31
CA ALA A 8 -0.31 1.09 1.40
C ALA A 8 -0.14 -0.13 0.49
N ILE A 9 0.83 -0.07 -0.40
CA ILE A 9 1.09 -1.08 -1.41
C ILE A 9 2.51 -1.63 -1.23
N ASP A 10 2.63 -2.95 -1.14
CA ASP A 10 3.94 -3.62 -1.06
C ASP A 10 4.09 -4.76 -2.08
N GLY A 11 3.15 -4.86 -3.02
CA GLY A 11 3.16 -5.90 -4.03
C GLY A 11 2.57 -7.23 -3.57
N SER A 12 2.19 -7.36 -2.30
CA SER A 12 1.56 -8.57 -1.78
C SER A 12 0.09 -8.68 -2.16
N ASP A 13 -0.46 -9.88 -2.06
CA ASP A 13 -1.89 -10.11 -2.25
C ASP A 13 -2.72 -9.40 -1.19
N HIS A 14 -2.19 -9.27 0.01
CA HIS A 14 -2.83 -8.50 1.09
C HIS A 14 -3.01 -7.04 0.70
N SER A 15 -1.96 -6.41 0.15
CA SER A 15 -2.05 -5.02 -0.27
C SER A 15 -2.90 -4.86 -1.54
N PHE A 16 -2.92 -5.88 -2.40
CA PHE A 16 -3.81 -5.85 -3.57
C PHE A 16 -5.28 -5.87 -3.15
N LEU A 17 -5.64 -6.70 -2.18
CA LEU A 17 -6.99 -6.73 -1.64
C LEU A 17 -7.36 -5.38 -1.01
N ALA A 18 -6.41 -4.75 -0.31
CA ALA A 18 -6.61 -3.40 0.22
C ALA A 18 -6.91 -2.40 -0.90
N ALA A 19 -6.18 -2.48 -2.01
CA ALA A 19 -6.43 -1.63 -3.18
C ALA A 19 -7.82 -1.87 -3.78
N GLU A 20 -8.27 -3.11 -3.84
CA GLU A 20 -9.62 -3.43 -4.31
C GLU A 20 -10.68 -2.78 -3.42
N HIS A 21 -10.49 -2.78 -2.10
CA HIS A 21 -11.41 -2.07 -1.19
C HIS A 21 -11.42 -0.57 -1.45
N ALA A 22 -10.25 0.04 -1.68
CA ALA A 22 -10.17 1.45 -2.02
C ALA A 22 -10.94 1.77 -3.30
N ILE A 23 -10.81 0.90 -4.31
CA ILE A 23 -11.53 1.04 -5.58
C ILE A 23 -13.04 1.02 -5.35
N GLN A 24 -13.53 0.06 -4.57
CA GLN A 24 -14.96 -0.05 -4.30
C GLN A 24 -15.49 1.19 -3.57
N LEU A 25 -14.75 1.70 -2.59
CA LEU A 25 -15.14 2.92 -1.90
C LEU A 25 -15.14 4.13 -2.84
N ALA A 26 -14.14 4.24 -3.71
CA ALA A 26 -14.04 5.33 -4.67
C ALA A 26 -15.19 5.31 -5.67
N LYS A 27 -15.66 4.13 -6.07
CA LYS A 27 -16.82 4.00 -6.95
C LYS A 27 -18.11 4.46 -6.30
N LEU A 28 -18.23 4.31 -4.99
CA LEU A 28 -19.43 4.70 -4.25
C LEU A 28 -19.56 6.21 -4.08
N GLN A 29 -18.45 6.93 -4.14
CA GLN A 29 -18.46 8.37 -3.93
C GLN A 29 -17.68 9.08 -5.04
N PRO A 30 -18.38 9.70 -6.01
CA PRO A 30 -17.71 10.47 -7.06
C PRO A 30 -16.84 11.59 -6.47
N GLY A 31 -15.67 11.79 -7.06
CA GLY A 31 -14.73 12.79 -6.57
C GLY A 31 -13.70 12.26 -5.57
N THR A 32 -13.81 10.99 -5.17
CA THR A 32 -12.80 10.37 -4.32
C THR A 32 -11.49 10.20 -5.10
N HIS A 33 -10.38 10.57 -4.47
CA HIS A 33 -9.04 10.41 -5.02
C HIS A 33 -8.28 9.36 -4.22
N VAL A 34 -7.70 8.37 -4.90
CA VAL A 34 -6.95 7.28 -4.28
C VAL A 34 -5.47 7.46 -4.57
N GLU A 35 -4.65 7.40 -3.55
CA GLU A 35 -3.20 7.41 -3.70
C GLU A 35 -2.63 6.10 -3.15
N GLY A 36 -2.09 5.29 -4.05
CA GLY A 36 -1.33 4.11 -3.66
C GLY A 36 0.09 4.50 -3.34
N ILE A 37 0.54 4.20 -2.13
CA ILE A 37 1.91 4.51 -1.71
C ILE A 37 2.69 3.21 -1.51
N GLN A 38 3.81 3.10 -2.24
CA GLN A 38 4.79 2.05 -2.04
C GLN A 38 6.00 2.65 -1.35
N VAL A 39 6.40 2.07 -0.24
CA VAL A 39 7.61 2.48 0.47
C VAL A 39 8.66 1.41 0.32
N LEU A 40 9.79 1.78 -0.28
CA LEU A 40 10.94 0.91 -0.42
C LEU A 40 11.86 1.12 0.78
N ASP A 41 11.98 0.07 1.60
CA ASP A 41 12.86 0.09 2.76
C ASP A 41 14.30 -0.09 2.31
N TYR A 42 15.17 0.85 2.64
CA TYR A 42 16.57 0.81 2.25
C TYR A 42 17.29 -0.45 2.72
N GLU A 43 17.00 -0.90 3.92
CA GLU A 43 17.67 -2.10 4.46
C GLU A 43 17.26 -3.35 3.69
N LYS A 44 15.99 -3.50 3.39
CA LYS A 44 15.50 -4.59 2.57
C LYS A 44 16.01 -4.49 1.14
N THR A 45 16.05 -3.28 0.58
CA THR A 45 16.54 -3.06 -0.78
C THR A 45 18.02 -3.42 -0.88
N LYS A 46 18.84 -3.05 0.11
CA LYS A 46 20.24 -3.44 0.17
C LYS A 46 20.41 -4.96 0.25
N ALA A 47 19.63 -5.61 1.11
CA ALA A 47 19.66 -7.06 1.23
C ALA A 47 19.29 -7.75 -0.08
N ASP A 48 18.23 -7.26 -0.76
CA ASP A 48 17.81 -7.80 -2.05
C ASP A 48 18.91 -7.63 -3.12
N VAL A 49 19.55 -6.47 -3.17
CA VAL A 49 20.64 -6.19 -4.11
C VAL A 49 21.84 -7.07 -3.82
N LEU A 50 22.17 -7.30 -2.54
CA LEU A 50 23.29 -8.16 -2.15
C LEU A 50 23.04 -9.63 -2.47
N HIS A 51 21.79 -10.08 -2.40
CA HIS A 51 21.39 -11.45 -2.66
C HIS A 51 20.93 -11.72 -4.09
N SER A 52 20.74 -10.67 -4.88
CA SER A 52 20.36 -10.80 -6.28
C SER A 52 21.57 -10.61 -7.18
N THR A 53 21.70 -11.47 -8.18
CA THR A 53 22.75 -11.36 -9.19
C THR A 53 22.42 -10.34 -10.28
N ASP A 54 21.16 -9.83 -10.35
CA ASP A 54 20.72 -8.96 -11.44
C ASP A 54 19.75 -7.87 -10.94
N PRO A 55 20.25 -6.62 -10.78
CA PRO A 55 19.40 -5.48 -10.38
C PRO A 55 18.27 -5.18 -11.37
N ILE A 56 18.48 -5.48 -12.66
CA ILE A 56 17.47 -5.24 -13.70
C ILE A 56 16.29 -6.19 -13.51
N GLN A 57 16.56 -7.45 -13.17
CA GLN A 57 15.49 -8.41 -12.88
C GLN A 57 14.69 -8.05 -11.64
N LEU A 58 15.33 -7.51 -10.61
CA LEU A 58 14.64 -7.03 -9.40
C LEU A 58 13.69 -5.90 -9.73
N GLN A 59 14.14 -4.93 -10.50
CA GLN A 59 13.32 -3.79 -10.91
C GLN A 59 12.14 -4.26 -11.78
N SER A 60 12.39 -5.17 -12.69
CA SER A 60 11.36 -5.75 -13.55
C SER A 60 10.27 -6.47 -12.74
N LYS A 61 10.67 -7.25 -11.74
CA LYS A 61 9.72 -7.94 -10.85
C LYS A 61 8.88 -6.97 -10.04
N ARG A 62 9.48 -5.89 -9.56
CA ARG A 62 8.75 -4.84 -8.85
C ARG A 62 7.72 -4.17 -9.77
N ASP A 63 8.13 -3.86 -11.00
CA ASP A 63 7.26 -3.25 -11.99
C ASP A 63 6.08 -4.16 -12.33
N GLU A 64 6.32 -5.46 -12.49
CA GLU A 64 5.26 -6.45 -12.73
C GLU A 64 4.25 -6.48 -11.58
N LYS A 65 4.74 -6.49 -10.34
CA LYS A 65 3.86 -6.50 -9.16
C LYS A 65 3.02 -5.24 -9.07
N LEU A 66 3.60 -4.08 -9.41
CA LEU A 66 2.86 -2.82 -9.43
C LEU A 66 1.90 -2.72 -10.59
N GLN A 67 2.20 -3.39 -11.71
CA GLN A 67 1.36 -3.29 -12.90
C GLN A 67 -0.07 -3.75 -12.65
N ARG A 68 -0.26 -4.80 -11.85
CA ARG A 68 -1.63 -5.25 -11.55
C ARG A 68 -2.43 -4.21 -10.76
N PHE A 69 -1.76 -3.39 -9.93
CA PHE A 69 -2.42 -2.28 -9.24
C PHE A 69 -2.83 -1.21 -10.23
N ARG A 70 -1.94 -0.82 -11.15
CA ARG A 70 -2.26 0.14 -12.20
C ARG A 70 -3.43 -0.33 -13.03
N ASP A 71 -3.38 -1.58 -13.47
CA ASP A 71 -4.43 -2.16 -14.30
C ASP A 71 -5.79 -2.14 -13.57
N ALA A 72 -5.80 -2.45 -12.29
CA ALA A 72 -7.03 -2.44 -11.49
C ALA A 72 -7.60 -1.03 -11.34
N PHE A 73 -6.74 -0.04 -11.05
CA PHE A 73 -7.18 1.35 -10.92
C PHE A 73 -7.67 1.90 -12.26
N GLU A 74 -6.96 1.62 -13.36
CA GLU A 74 -7.35 2.07 -14.69
C GLU A 74 -8.68 1.44 -15.12
N ALA A 75 -8.85 0.13 -14.91
CA ALA A 75 -10.08 -0.57 -15.24
C ALA A 75 -11.28 -0.03 -14.47
N ALA A 76 -11.06 0.49 -13.26
CA ALA A 76 -12.11 1.05 -12.43
C ALA A 76 -12.47 2.50 -12.80
N SER A 77 -11.70 3.15 -13.63
CA SER A 77 -11.90 4.54 -14.07
C SER A 77 -12.02 5.52 -12.90
N ILE A 78 -11.21 5.31 -11.86
CA ILE A 78 -11.17 6.20 -10.69
C ILE A 78 -10.00 7.17 -10.79
N HIS A 79 -10.06 8.26 -10.04
CA HIS A 79 -8.92 9.17 -9.91
C HIS A 79 -7.90 8.56 -8.96
N TYR A 80 -6.68 8.34 -9.45
CA TYR A 80 -5.65 7.73 -8.64
C TYR A 80 -4.25 8.23 -8.98
N LYS A 81 -3.33 8.01 -8.07
CA LYS A 81 -1.88 8.14 -8.26
C LYS A 81 -1.19 6.96 -7.60
N LEU A 82 -0.07 6.54 -8.17
CA LEU A 82 0.85 5.60 -7.54
C LEU A 82 2.12 6.34 -7.19
N ILE A 83 2.51 6.29 -5.93
CA ILE A 83 3.64 7.06 -5.39
C ILE A 83 4.64 6.09 -4.80
N MET A 84 5.92 6.29 -5.14
CA MET A 84 7.01 5.50 -4.58
C MET A 84 7.85 6.39 -3.68
N LYS A 85 8.11 5.94 -2.47
CA LYS A 85 9.00 6.61 -1.52
C LYS A 85 10.04 5.64 -0.99
N HIS A 86 11.18 6.16 -0.61
CA HIS A 86 12.25 5.38 0.03
C HIS A 86 12.34 5.78 1.50
N GLY A 87 12.47 4.79 2.37
CA GLY A 87 12.59 5.03 3.80
C GLY A 87 11.91 3.93 4.61
N GLU A 88 11.53 4.27 5.83
CA GLU A 88 10.81 3.36 6.70
C GLU A 88 9.31 3.43 6.42
N PRO A 89 8.64 2.27 6.26
CA PRO A 89 7.22 2.25 5.86
C PRO A 89 6.30 3.04 6.79
N VAL A 90 6.38 2.84 8.09
CA VAL A 90 5.44 3.49 9.03
C VAL A 90 5.53 5.01 8.98
N PRO A 91 6.71 5.63 9.18
CA PRO A 91 6.80 7.09 9.11
C PRO A 91 6.40 7.65 7.75
N MET A 92 6.79 6.99 6.66
CA MET A 92 6.49 7.45 5.30
C MET A 92 5.00 7.44 5.00
N ILE A 93 4.30 6.38 5.40
CA ILE A 93 2.84 6.28 5.22
C ILE A 93 2.13 7.36 6.04
N LEU A 94 2.51 7.51 7.31
CA LEU A 94 1.90 8.49 8.20
C LEU A 94 2.14 9.93 7.72
N GLU A 95 3.36 10.23 7.30
CA GLU A 95 3.72 11.54 6.77
C GLU A 95 2.92 11.86 5.51
N HIS A 96 2.85 10.91 4.60
CA HIS A 96 2.10 11.10 3.35
C HIS A 96 0.62 11.33 3.62
N ALA A 97 0.02 10.55 4.50
CA ALA A 97 -1.38 10.72 4.87
C ALA A 97 -1.63 12.09 5.50
N ARG A 98 -0.73 12.55 6.35
CA ARG A 98 -0.82 13.87 6.97
C ARG A 98 -0.69 14.98 5.93
N ASP A 99 0.31 14.91 5.08
CA ASP A 99 0.62 15.96 4.11
C ASP A 99 -0.46 16.10 3.04
N THR A 100 -1.09 14.99 2.67
CA THR A 100 -2.18 14.98 1.69
C THR A 100 -3.55 15.16 2.33
N ARG A 101 -3.62 15.25 3.64
CA ARG A 101 -4.88 15.34 4.40
C ARG A 101 -5.81 14.17 4.08
N ALA A 102 -5.27 12.96 4.14
CA ALA A 102 -6.05 11.76 3.87
C ALA A 102 -7.17 11.59 4.90
N ASP A 103 -8.31 11.16 4.43
CA ASP A 103 -9.48 10.84 5.27
C ASP A 103 -9.43 9.40 5.75
N LEU A 104 -8.74 8.54 5.02
CA LEU A 104 -8.69 7.11 5.28
C LEU A 104 -7.38 6.54 4.78
N ILE A 105 -6.77 5.68 5.59
CA ILE A 105 -5.67 4.83 5.16
C ILE A 105 -6.21 3.40 5.09
N ILE A 106 -5.99 2.72 3.97
CA ILE A 106 -6.36 1.31 3.82
C ILE A 106 -5.09 0.51 3.64
N MET A 107 -4.99 -0.59 4.37
CA MET A 107 -3.83 -1.47 4.25
C MET A 107 -4.21 -2.91 4.56
N GLY A 108 -3.43 -3.84 4.06
CA GLY A 108 -3.60 -5.25 4.39
C GLY A 108 -3.21 -5.55 5.82
N SER A 109 -3.74 -6.62 6.36
CA SER A 109 -3.41 -7.04 7.72
C SER A 109 -1.97 -7.52 7.86
N ARG A 110 -1.35 -7.93 6.74
CA ARG A 110 0.03 -8.42 6.68
C ARG A 110 0.69 -7.94 5.40
N GLY A 111 2.02 -7.98 5.35
CA GLY A 111 2.78 -7.67 4.15
C GLY A 111 3.32 -8.92 3.47
N LEU A 112 4.48 -8.78 2.83
CA LEU A 112 5.14 -9.84 2.05
C LEU A 112 5.59 -11.05 2.88
N ASN A 113 5.79 -10.86 4.19
CA ASN A 113 6.23 -11.94 5.09
C ASN A 113 5.16 -12.21 6.15
N PRO A 114 4.05 -12.90 5.80
CA PRO A 114 3.04 -13.25 6.78
C PRO A 114 3.57 -14.35 7.72
N LEU A 115 3.81 -13.99 8.97
CA LEU A 115 4.42 -14.91 9.92
C LEU A 115 3.45 -15.79 10.67
N GLN A 116 2.20 -15.51 10.79
CA GLN A 116 1.19 -16.40 11.39
C GLN A 116 -0.20 -15.77 11.47
N GLU A 117 -1.17 -16.62 11.82
CA GLU A 117 -2.60 -16.45 11.58
C GLU A 117 -3.31 -15.33 12.33
N ILE A 118 -2.78 -14.76 13.38
CA ILE A 118 -3.63 -14.03 14.32
C ILE A 118 -3.19 -12.60 14.58
N VAL A 119 -2.02 -12.19 14.13
CA VAL A 119 -1.44 -10.91 14.54
C VAL A 119 -1.38 -9.98 13.33
N LEU A 120 -1.80 -8.76 13.51
CA LEU A 120 -1.57 -7.70 12.53
C LEU A 120 -0.08 -7.57 12.28
N GLY A 121 0.31 -7.32 11.04
CA GLY A 121 1.69 -7.05 10.69
C GLY A 121 2.22 -5.83 11.45
N SER A 122 3.55 -5.74 11.58
CA SER A 122 4.18 -4.66 12.34
C SER A 122 3.86 -3.27 11.76
N VAL A 123 3.78 -3.16 10.44
CA VAL A 123 3.45 -1.89 9.78
C VAL A 123 2.00 -1.52 10.04
N SER A 124 1.07 -2.46 9.78
CA SER A 124 -0.37 -2.18 9.93
C SER A 124 -0.74 -1.84 11.37
N SER A 125 -0.19 -2.54 12.36
CA SER A 125 -0.50 -2.25 13.75
C SER A 125 0.02 -0.88 14.19
N ARG A 126 1.22 -0.50 13.76
CA ARG A 126 1.80 0.80 14.09
C ARG A 126 1.08 1.95 13.40
N VAL A 127 0.71 1.79 12.13
CA VAL A 127 -0.06 2.80 11.41
C VAL A 127 -1.42 2.98 12.06
N ALA A 128 -2.12 1.89 12.37
CA ALA A 128 -3.41 1.96 13.04
C ALA A 128 -3.34 2.70 14.37
N LYS A 129 -2.25 2.51 15.10
CA LYS A 129 -2.05 3.13 16.41
C LYS A 129 -1.74 4.62 16.33
N ARG A 130 -0.98 5.04 15.30
CA ARG A 130 -0.41 6.39 15.22
C ARG A 130 -1.13 7.32 14.25
N ALA A 131 -1.91 6.78 13.32
CA ALA A 131 -2.61 7.61 12.33
C ALA A 131 -3.62 8.54 13.00
N LYS A 132 -3.75 9.74 12.46
CA LYS A 132 -4.74 10.71 12.94
C LYS A 132 -6.03 10.67 12.14
N CYS A 133 -6.07 9.91 11.06
CA CYS A 133 -7.28 9.63 10.31
C CYS A 133 -7.74 8.20 10.55
N SER A 134 -8.88 7.83 10.00
CA SER A 134 -9.38 6.45 10.07
C SER A 134 -8.44 5.50 9.34
N VAL A 135 -8.31 4.29 9.85
CA VAL A 135 -7.49 3.23 9.24
C VAL A 135 -8.35 1.99 9.08
N MET A 136 -8.41 1.50 7.84
CA MET A 136 -9.10 0.26 7.54
C MET A 136 -8.05 -0.83 7.31
N ILE A 137 -8.12 -1.89 8.09
CA ILE A 137 -7.25 -3.05 7.95
C ILE A 137 -8.04 -4.14 7.24
N VAL A 138 -7.58 -4.51 6.05
CA VAL A 138 -8.26 -5.52 5.23
C VAL A 138 -7.61 -6.87 5.49
N LYS A 139 -8.42 -7.83 5.94
CA LYS A 139 -7.95 -9.18 6.20
C LYS A 139 -8.03 -10.01 4.95
N TYR A 140 -6.93 -10.66 4.63
CA TYR A 140 -6.88 -11.62 3.54
C TYR A 140 -7.15 -13.01 4.11
N LEU A 141 -8.21 -13.64 3.61
CA LEU A 141 -8.57 -15.00 3.97
C LEU A 141 -8.38 -15.86 2.72
N PRO A 142 -7.36 -16.73 2.72
CA PRO A 142 -7.14 -17.60 1.56
C PRO A 142 -8.26 -18.63 1.39
#